data_9e0ac790271c61c7c7437a48b6565bf7
#
_entry.id   9e0ac790271c61c7c7437a48b6565bf7
#
_cell.length_a   1.000
_cell.length_b   1.000
_cell.length_c   1.000
_cell.angle_alpha   90.00
_cell.angle_beta   90.00
_cell.angle_gamma   90.00
#
_symmetry.space_group_name_H-M   'P 1'
#
loop_
_entity.id
_entity.type
_entity.pdbx_description
1 polymer ?
#
loop_
_entity_poly.entity_id
_entity_poly.type
_entity_poly.pdbx_seq_one_letter_code
_entity_poly.pdbx_strand_id
1 'polypeptide(L)'
;MINTLNIGKYIYNTLTQSEDITCKVYPLVADNDAKFPFIIYKRVNLLSDVCKDGTYEDDVTVEVVVVTDKYSVGVEIANKVRELLEIQHIRYDDMEINDTKLVLATEEYNNGYVQRMQYQMKINN
;
A
#
# COMPACT_ATOMS: atom_id res chain seq x y z
N MET A 1 -22.01 -2.85 5.10
CA MET A 1 -21.66 -1.62 4.35
C MET A 1 -20.47 -1.89 3.45
N ILE A 2 -20.51 -1.44 2.22
CA ILE A 2 -19.39 -1.61 1.29
C ILE A 2 -18.48 -0.39 1.43
N ASN A 3 -17.23 -0.60 1.82
CA ASN A 3 -16.29 0.50 2.03
C ASN A 3 -14.87 0.23 1.51
N THR A 4 -14.75 -0.70 0.55
CA THR A 4 -13.45 -1.08 -0.01
C THR A 4 -12.68 0.09 -0.62
N LEU A 5 -13.38 1.11 -1.13
CA LEU A 5 -12.71 2.30 -1.66
C LEU A 5 -11.89 3.04 -0.59
N ASN A 6 -12.12 2.74 0.69
CA ASN A 6 -11.35 3.30 1.80
C ASN A 6 -10.05 2.52 2.08
N ILE A 7 -9.64 1.61 1.21
CA ILE A 7 -8.42 0.82 1.42
C ILE A 7 -7.20 1.71 1.66
N GLY A 8 -7.14 2.89 1.04
CA GLY A 8 -6.05 3.82 1.25
C GLY A 8 -5.90 4.25 2.70
N LYS A 9 -7.01 4.38 3.42
CA LYS A 9 -7.00 4.72 4.84
C LYS A 9 -6.30 3.63 5.66
N TYR A 10 -6.56 2.36 5.34
CA TYR A 10 -5.87 1.24 5.96
C TYR A 10 -4.36 1.32 5.72
N ILE A 11 -3.95 1.56 4.46
CA ILE A 11 -2.53 1.64 4.11
C ILE A 11 -1.87 2.81 4.84
N TYR A 12 -2.48 3.97 4.79
CA TYR A 12 -1.97 5.16 5.47
C TYR A 12 -1.77 4.92 6.97
N ASN A 13 -2.79 4.40 7.64
CA ASN A 13 -2.73 4.17 9.07
C ASN A 13 -1.71 3.09 9.43
N THR A 14 -1.64 2.02 8.66
CA THR A 14 -0.67 0.94 8.89
C THR A 14 0.76 1.46 8.81
N LEU A 15 1.06 2.27 7.81
CA LEU A 15 2.40 2.79 7.61
C LEU A 15 2.74 3.90 8.62
N THR A 16 1.81 4.80 8.89
CA THR A 16 2.10 5.96 9.76
C THR A 16 2.08 5.62 11.24
N GLN A 17 1.40 4.56 11.66
CA GLN A 17 1.37 4.13 13.06
C GLN A 17 2.57 3.25 13.43
N SER A 18 3.34 2.81 12.47
CA SER A 18 4.53 2.00 12.72
C SER A 18 5.70 2.87 13.14
N GLU A 19 6.41 2.47 14.19
CA GLU A 19 7.65 3.12 14.61
C GLU A 19 8.78 2.94 13.60
N ASP A 20 8.69 1.91 12.76
CA ASP A 20 9.70 1.61 11.74
C ASP A 20 9.63 2.54 10.54
N ILE A 21 8.49 3.21 10.33
CA ILE A 21 8.29 4.15 9.22
C ILE A 21 8.27 5.56 9.82
N THR A 22 9.33 6.32 9.61
CA THR A 22 9.47 7.67 10.18
C THR A 22 9.28 8.77 9.14
N CYS A 23 9.22 8.42 7.86
CA CYS A 23 9.04 9.38 6.78
C CYS A 23 7.58 9.71 6.54
N LYS A 24 7.32 10.79 5.78
CA LYS A 24 5.96 11.18 5.42
C LYS A 24 5.38 10.23 4.38
N VAL A 25 4.07 10.04 4.45
CA VAL A 25 3.30 9.18 3.56
C VAL A 25 2.21 10.01 2.91
N TYR A 26 2.18 10.02 1.57
CA TYR A 26 1.27 10.84 0.78
C TYR A 26 0.35 9.98 -0.07
N PRO A 27 -0.93 10.34 -0.19
CA PRO A 27 -1.83 9.67 -1.15
C PRO A 27 -1.64 10.25 -2.55
N LEU A 28 -1.53 9.40 -3.54
CA LEU A 28 -1.48 9.72 -4.98
C LEU A 28 -0.25 10.49 -5.42
N VAL A 29 0.02 11.63 -4.84
CA VAL A 29 1.16 12.49 -5.20
C VAL A 29 1.79 13.06 -3.93
N ALA A 30 3.10 13.26 -3.96
CA ALA A 30 3.81 13.94 -2.89
C ALA A 30 3.60 15.46 -3.02
N ASP A 31 3.70 16.17 -1.90
CA ASP A 31 3.70 17.62 -1.92
C ASP A 31 4.89 18.15 -2.73
N ASN A 32 4.74 19.34 -3.31
CA ASN A 32 5.81 19.96 -4.10
C ASN A 32 7.09 20.17 -3.31
N ASP A 33 6.99 20.36 -2.00
CA ASP A 33 8.11 20.56 -1.10
C ASP A 33 8.48 19.29 -0.31
N ALA A 34 8.01 18.13 -0.76
CA ALA A 34 8.32 16.86 -0.11
C ALA A 34 9.82 16.64 -0.05
N LYS A 35 10.29 16.18 1.11
CA LYS A 35 11.70 15.93 1.36
C LYS A 35 11.95 14.42 1.49
N PHE A 36 13.10 13.97 1.00
CA PHE A 36 13.51 12.59 1.15
C PHE A 36 13.70 12.23 2.64
N PRO A 37 13.40 10.99 3.03
CA PRO A 37 12.62 10.01 2.29
C PRO A 37 11.13 10.28 2.39
N PHE A 38 10.35 9.78 1.44
CA PHE A 38 8.90 9.82 1.54
C PHE A 38 8.28 8.61 0.83
N ILE A 39 7.02 8.34 1.13
CA ILE A 39 6.25 7.24 0.57
C ILE A 39 5.00 7.79 -0.10
N ILE A 40 4.66 7.25 -1.25
CA ILE A 40 3.41 7.55 -1.95
C ILE A 40 2.64 6.24 -2.08
N TYR A 41 1.33 6.28 -1.88
CA TYR A 41 0.49 5.12 -2.08
C TYR A 41 -0.73 5.48 -2.93
N LYS A 42 -1.23 4.51 -3.67
CA LYS A 42 -2.45 4.68 -4.45
C LYS A 42 -3.14 3.35 -4.69
N ARG A 43 -4.43 3.41 -4.94
CA ARG A 43 -5.18 2.28 -5.46
C ARG A 43 -5.01 2.28 -6.98
N VAL A 44 -4.47 1.20 -7.54
CA VAL A 44 -4.29 1.07 -8.98
C VAL A 44 -5.60 0.71 -9.65
N ASN A 45 -6.29 -0.30 -9.09
CA ASN A 45 -7.61 -0.68 -9.55
C ASN A 45 -8.37 -1.43 -8.45
N LEU A 46 -9.65 -1.62 -8.70
CA LEU A 46 -10.54 -2.43 -7.89
C LEU A 46 -11.50 -3.14 -8.81
N LEU A 47 -11.54 -4.47 -8.74
CA LEU A 47 -12.47 -5.29 -9.48
C LEU A 47 -13.40 -5.97 -8.49
N SER A 48 -14.70 -5.74 -8.64
CA SER A 48 -15.68 -6.26 -7.71
C SER A 48 -16.40 -7.47 -8.31
N ASP A 49 -16.58 -8.51 -7.50
CA ASP A 49 -17.30 -9.70 -7.87
C ASP A 49 -18.39 -9.99 -6.85
N VAL A 50 -19.53 -10.46 -7.32
CA VAL A 50 -20.65 -10.82 -6.46
C VAL A 50 -20.71 -12.33 -6.36
N CYS A 51 -20.57 -12.85 -5.15
CA CYS A 51 -20.64 -14.27 -4.89
C CYS A 51 -22.09 -14.76 -4.96
N LYS A 52 -22.28 -16.07 -5.17
CA LYS A 52 -23.60 -16.69 -5.32
C LYS A 52 -24.52 -16.47 -4.12
N ASP A 53 -23.93 -16.28 -2.93
CA ASP A 53 -24.69 -16.02 -1.71
C ASP A 53 -25.03 -14.54 -1.50
N GLY A 54 -24.73 -13.69 -2.49
CA GLY A 54 -25.01 -12.25 -2.41
C GLY A 54 -23.94 -11.43 -1.74
N THR A 55 -22.84 -12.03 -1.28
CA THR A 55 -21.71 -11.28 -0.72
C THR A 55 -20.83 -10.73 -1.83
N TYR A 56 -20.05 -9.70 -1.48
CA TYR A 56 -19.10 -9.06 -2.39
C TYR A 56 -17.68 -9.42 -2.00
N GLU A 57 -16.90 -9.80 -3.00
CA GLU A 57 -15.45 -9.93 -2.87
C GLU A 57 -14.81 -8.97 -3.86
N ASP A 58 -13.96 -8.09 -3.35
CA ASP A 58 -13.25 -7.12 -4.17
C ASP A 58 -11.80 -7.53 -4.30
N ASP A 59 -11.28 -7.54 -5.53
CA ASP A 59 -9.86 -7.67 -5.81
C ASP A 59 -9.28 -6.28 -5.98
N VAL A 60 -8.36 -5.91 -5.11
CA VAL A 60 -7.77 -4.57 -5.10
C VAL A 60 -6.28 -4.68 -5.37
N THR A 61 -5.79 -3.85 -6.28
CA THR A 61 -4.36 -3.66 -6.48
C THR A 61 -3.99 -2.27 -5.99
N VAL A 62 -3.02 -2.23 -5.08
CA VAL A 62 -2.48 -0.96 -4.55
C VAL A 62 -1.00 -0.87 -4.88
N GLU A 63 -0.51 0.35 -5.00
CA GLU A 63 0.91 0.60 -5.23
C GLU A 63 1.46 1.43 -4.08
N VAL A 64 2.63 1.03 -3.59
CA VAL A 64 3.38 1.78 -2.58
C VAL A 64 4.74 2.09 -3.20
N VAL A 65 5.10 3.36 -3.18
CA VAL A 65 6.34 3.86 -3.79
C VAL A 65 7.17 4.53 -2.71
N VAL A 66 8.40 4.07 -2.54
CA VAL A 66 9.36 4.65 -1.60
C VAL A 66 10.38 5.43 -2.40
N VAL A 67 10.56 6.71 -2.06
CA VAL A 67 11.51 7.60 -2.75
C VAL A 67 12.53 8.11 -1.74
N THR A 68 13.82 7.91 -2.06
CA THR A 68 14.91 8.28 -1.17
C THR A 68 16.06 8.91 -1.94
N ASP A 69 16.96 9.58 -1.20
CA ASP A 69 18.21 10.11 -1.75
C ASP A 69 19.37 9.13 -1.65
N LYS A 70 19.15 7.96 -1.04
CA LYS A 70 20.16 6.90 -0.91
C LYS A 70 19.52 5.56 -1.23
N TYR A 71 20.17 4.78 -2.09
CA TYR A 71 19.65 3.50 -2.54
C TYR A 71 19.38 2.54 -1.37
N SER A 72 20.34 2.39 -0.47
CA SER A 72 20.22 1.43 0.64
C SER A 72 19.08 1.80 1.60
N VAL A 73 18.84 3.08 1.81
CA VAL A 73 17.74 3.54 2.65
C VAL A 73 16.39 3.20 2.01
N GLY A 74 16.29 3.35 0.69
CA GLY A 74 15.08 2.99 -0.04
C GLY A 74 14.74 1.51 0.08
N VAL A 75 15.73 0.65 -0.08
CA VAL A 75 15.55 -0.81 0.08
C VAL A 75 15.15 -1.15 1.51
N GLU A 76 15.79 -0.53 2.49
CA GLU A 76 15.47 -0.75 3.90
C GLU A 76 14.03 -0.39 4.23
N ILE A 77 13.57 0.80 3.79
CA ILE A 77 12.19 1.23 4.01
C ILE A 77 11.21 0.31 3.26
N ALA A 78 11.53 -0.06 2.02
CA ALA A 78 10.69 -0.96 1.24
C ALA A 78 10.50 -2.31 1.94
N ASN A 79 11.56 -2.85 2.54
CA ASN A 79 11.45 -4.09 3.30
C ASN A 79 10.57 -3.94 4.54
N LYS A 80 10.61 -2.80 5.20
CA LYS A 80 9.72 -2.52 6.34
C LYS A 80 8.26 -2.42 5.89
N VAL A 81 8.00 -1.80 4.75
CA VAL A 81 6.67 -1.75 4.16
C VAL A 81 6.15 -3.16 3.91
N ARG A 82 6.99 -4.05 3.37
CA ARG A 82 6.60 -5.44 3.13
C ARG A 82 6.20 -6.15 4.41
N GLU A 83 6.99 -5.99 5.47
CA GLU A 83 6.68 -6.61 6.76
C GLU A 83 5.33 -6.15 7.32
N LEU A 84 4.97 -4.88 7.07
CA LEU A 84 3.72 -4.33 7.57
C LEU A 84 2.49 -4.71 6.73
N LEU A 85 2.64 -4.85 5.43
CA LEU A 85 1.51 -5.04 4.51
C LEU A 85 1.28 -6.49 4.09
N GLU A 86 2.31 -7.33 4.02
CA GLU A 86 2.18 -8.71 3.55
C GLU A 86 1.67 -9.60 4.68
N ILE A 87 0.38 -9.47 4.98
CA ILE A 87 -0.31 -10.21 6.02
C ILE A 87 -1.40 -11.07 5.39
N GLN A 88 -1.62 -12.28 5.94
CA GLN A 88 -2.61 -13.21 5.38
C GLN A 88 -4.04 -12.80 5.66
N HIS A 89 -4.28 -12.18 6.80
CA HIS A 89 -5.64 -11.77 7.18
C HIS A 89 -5.59 -10.67 8.22
N ILE A 90 -6.37 -9.63 7.99
CA ILE A 90 -6.57 -8.57 8.98
C ILE A 90 -7.97 -7.98 8.79
N ARG A 91 -8.59 -7.60 9.88
CA ARG A 91 -9.84 -6.86 9.86
C ARG A 91 -9.56 -5.39 10.14
N TYR A 92 -10.06 -4.53 9.27
CA TYR A 92 -9.94 -3.08 9.41
C TYR A 92 -11.29 -2.44 9.12
N ASP A 93 -11.87 -1.76 10.11
CA ASP A 93 -13.25 -1.30 10.06
C ASP A 93 -14.18 -2.48 9.70
N ASP A 94 -14.98 -2.34 8.65
CA ASP A 94 -15.87 -3.41 8.19
C ASP A 94 -15.26 -4.27 7.08
N MET A 95 -13.98 -4.08 6.78
CA MET A 95 -13.29 -4.83 5.73
C MET A 95 -12.52 -6.01 6.30
N GLU A 96 -12.67 -7.17 5.69
CA GLU A 96 -11.75 -8.29 5.89
C GLU A 96 -10.77 -8.31 4.73
N ILE A 97 -9.51 -8.04 5.04
CA ILE A 97 -8.44 -7.97 4.05
C ILE A 97 -7.68 -9.28 4.10
N ASN A 98 -7.70 -10.00 2.98
CA ASN A 98 -7.12 -11.33 2.90
C ASN A 98 -6.05 -11.40 1.83
N ASP A 99 -5.05 -12.25 2.07
CA ASP A 99 -4.07 -12.65 1.06
C ASP A 99 -3.35 -11.46 0.41
N THR A 100 -2.96 -10.48 1.21
CA THR A 100 -2.14 -9.39 0.70
C THR A 100 -0.79 -9.94 0.26
N LYS A 101 -0.51 -9.84 -1.03
CA LYS A 101 0.72 -10.38 -1.60
C LYS A 101 1.36 -9.39 -2.56
N LEU A 102 2.68 -9.39 -2.56
CA LEU A 102 3.46 -8.61 -3.51
C LEU A 102 3.40 -9.29 -4.88
N VAL A 103 2.87 -8.58 -5.87
CA VAL A 103 2.76 -9.11 -7.23
C VAL A 103 3.77 -8.52 -8.19
N LEU A 104 4.34 -7.36 -7.86
CA LEU A 104 5.34 -6.71 -8.69
C LEU A 104 6.18 -5.79 -7.82
N ALA A 105 7.50 -5.83 -8.01
CA ALA A 105 8.42 -4.89 -7.39
C ALA A 105 9.44 -4.47 -8.44
N THR A 106 9.59 -3.16 -8.61
CA THR A 106 10.55 -2.58 -9.55
C THR A 106 11.32 -1.46 -8.86
N GLU A 107 12.47 -1.11 -9.44
CA GLU A 107 13.25 0.02 -8.95
C GLU A 107 13.74 0.86 -10.12
N GLU A 108 13.91 2.16 -9.86
CA GLU A 108 14.43 3.09 -10.86
C GLU A 108 15.08 4.29 -10.17
N TYR A 109 15.77 5.09 -10.96
CA TYR A 109 16.27 6.39 -10.51
C TYR A 109 15.65 7.48 -11.37
N ASN A 110 14.93 8.39 -10.74
CA ASN A 110 14.33 9.54 -11.38
C ASN A 110 14.28 10.69 -10.37
N ASN A 111 15.34 11.50 -10.34
CA ASN A 111 15.54 12.56 -9.34
C ASN A 111 15.47 12.04 -7.90
N GLY A 112 15.79 10.77 -7.72
CA GLY A 112 15.77 10.03 -6.46
C GLY A 112 15.69 8.55 -6.74
N TYR A 113 16.04 7.74 -5.74
CA TYR A 113 15.93 6.28 -5.85
C TYR A 113 14.50 5.89 -5.53
N VAL A 114 13.87 5.15 -6.43
CA VAL A 114 12.46 4.80 -6.37
C VAL A 114 12.32 3.29 -6.25
N GLN A 115 11.63 2.83 -5.20
CA GLN A 115 11.23 1.44 -5.03
C GLN A 115 9.71 1.38 -5.18
N ARG A 116 9.22 0.66 -6.20
CA ARG A 116 7.78 0.51 -6.45
C ARG A 116 7.36 -0.90 -6.11
N MET A 117 6.30 -1.00 -5.32
CA MET A 117 5.74 -2.29 -4.93
C MET A 117 4.24 -2.29 -5.22
N GLN A 118 3.77 -3.30 -5.92
CA GLN A 118 2.34 -3.49 -6.13
C GLN A 118 1.87 -4.69 -5.34
N TYR A 119 0.77 -4.50 -4.63
CA TYR A 119 0.14 -5.51 -3.80
C TYR A 119 -1.25 -5.81 -4.30
N GLN A 120 -1.59 -7.08 -4.29
CA GLN A 120 -2.95 -7.53 -4.56
C GLN A 120 -3.57 -8.06 -3.29
N MET A 121 -4.80 -7.66 -3.02
CA MET A 121 -5.56 -8.05 -1.82
C MET A 121 -6.94 -8.48 -2.22
N LYS A 122 -7.50 -9.40 -1.43
CA LYS A 122 -8.91 -9.77 -1.51
C LYS A 122 -9.64 -9.19 -0.32
N ILE A 123 -10.69 -8.43 -0.57
CA ILE A 123 -11.42 -7.73 0.48
C ILE A 123 -12.87 -8.15 0.47
N ASN A 124 -13.34 -8.60 1.63
CA ASN A 124 -14.74 -8.91 1.89
C ASN A 124 -15.33 -7.84 2.81
N ASN A 125 -16.54 -7.43 2.47
CA ASN A 125 -17.27 -6.43 3.24
C ASN A 125 -18.46 -7.04 3.98
#